data_bb619a2340c49943c3fbb979ed94ae0b
#
_entry.id   bb619a2340c49943c3fbb979ed94ae0b
#
_cell.length_a   1.000
_cell.length_b   1.000
_cell.length_c   1.000
_cell.angle_alpha   90.00
_cell.angle_beta   90.00
_cell.angle_gamma   90.00
#
_symmetry.space_group_name_H-M   'P 1'
#
loop_
_entity.id
_entity.type
_entity.pdbx_description
1 polymer ?
#
loop_
_entity_poly.entity_id
_entity_poly.type
_entity_poly.pdbx_seq_one_letter_code
_entity_poly.pdbx_strand_id
1 'polypeptide(L)'
;MLIGQIAAARGNADQGKAIARRICVACHRVFGEGVAYGPDFTGVGKRLKREEIIESILEPNAKIAAGYATTNLETAAGEAITGFIAGETAGVLSLKLPGGLVRELKTSEIKRRETLNQSSMPEGLAATMSAQEFLDLVEFLAALK
;
A
#
# COMPACT_ATOMS: atom_id res chain seq x y z
N MET A 1 12.75 16.74 8.73
CA MET A 1 11.62 17.05 9.65
C MET A 1 11.19 15.76 10.31
N LEU A 2 11.05 15.77 11.61
CA LEU A 2 10.64 14.58 12.36
C LEU A 2 9.14 14.33 12.20
N ILE A 3 8.76 13.05 12.18
CA ILE A 3 7.35 12.62 12.03
C ILE A 3 6.43 13.33 13.03
N GLY A 4 6.85 13.46 14.30
CA GLY A 4 6.07 14.16 15.31
C GLY A 4 5.81 15.64 15.01
N GLN A 5 6.76 16.31 14.36
CA GLN A 5 6.58 17.70 13.94
C GLN A 5 5.56 17.81 12.81
N ILE A 6 5.61 16.88 11.87
CA ILE A 6 4.63 16.80 10.77
C ILE A 6 3.25 16.48 11.34
N ALA A 7 3.16 15.56 12.28
CA ALA A 7 1.90 15.16 12.91
C ALA A 7 1.23 16.28 13.69
N ALA A 8 2.02 17.22 14.23
CA ALA A 8 1.52 18.39 14.95
C ALA A 8 0.95 19.46 14.01
N ALA A 9 1.36 19.47 12.74
CA ALA A 9 0.85 20.41 11.75
C ALA A 9 -0.53 19.97 11.23
N ARG A 10 -1.27 20.92 10.71
CA ARG A 10 -2.61 20.66 10.15
C ARG A 10 -2.65 21.04 8.68
N GLY A 11 -3.48 20.33 7.93
CA GLY A 11 -3.72 20.55 6.52
C GLY A 11 -5.21 20.70 6.21
N ASN A 12 -5.52 20.71 4.94
CA ASN A 12 -6.89 20.82 4.43
C ASN A 12 -7.33 19.46 3.86
N ALA A 13 -8.31 18.83 4.50
CA ALA A 13 -8.78 17.50 4.11
C ALA A 13 -9.39 17.46 2.70
N ASP A 14 -10.06 18.52 2.25
CA ASP A 14 -10.65 18.58 0.90
C ASP A 14 -9.55 18.60 -0.16
N GLN A 15 -8.50 19.37 0.06
CA GLN A 15 -7.33 19.39 -0.82
C GLN A 15 -6.60 18.03 -0.78
N GLY A 16 -6.50 17.43 0.39
CA GLY A 16 -5.90 16.11 0.59
C GLY A 16 -6.65 15.01 -0.18
N LYS A 17 -7.96 15.12 -0.28
CA LYS A 17 -8.77 14.19 -1.08
C LYS A 17 -8.38 14.22 -2.56
N ALA A 18 -8.15 15.41 -3.11
CA ALA A 18 -7.69 15.56 -4.49
C ALA A 18 -6.30 14.91 -4.70
N ILE A 19 -5.41 15.03 -3.73
CA ILE A 19 -4.09 14.43 -3.78
C ILE A 19 -4.18 12.90 -3.70
N ALA A 20 -5.01 12.36 -2.84
CA ALA A 20 -5.26 10.92 -2.75
C ALA A 20 -5.78 10.37 -4.08
N ARG A 21 -6.69 11.08 -4.75
CA ARG A 21 -7.20 10.72 -6.08
C ARG A 21 -6.13 10.76 -7.16
N ARG A 22 -5.16 11.66 -7.04
CA ARG A 22 -4.06 11.78 -8.00
C ARG A 22 -3.01 10.68 -7.84
N ILE A 23 -2.71 10.29 -6.60
CA ILE A 23 -1.55 9.44 -6.29
C ILE A 23 -1.94 8.07 -5.71
N CYS A 24 -2.81 8.04 -4.73
CA CYS A 24 -3.05 6.84 -3.93
C CYS A 24 -3.98 5.83 -4.61
N VAL A 25 -4.90 6.29 -5.45
CA VAL A 25 -5.90 5.43 -6.10
C VAL A 25 -5.31 4.47 -7.13
N ALA A 26 -4.07 4.68 -7.53
CA ALA A 26 -3.36 3.72 -8.39
C ALA A 26 -3.21 2.34 -7.72
N CYS A 27 -3.17 2.29 -6.39
CA CYS A 27 -2.96 1.07 -5.62
C CYS A 27 -3.94 0.87 -4.47
N HIS A 28 -4.70 1.88 -4.10
CA HIS A 28 -5.64 1.82 -2.97
C HIS A 28 -7.05 2.21 -3.38
N ARG A 29 -8.03 1.60 -2.74
CA ARG A 29 -9.42 2.02 -2.86
C ARG A 29 -9.74 3.08 -1.80
N VAL A 30 -10.42 4.14 -2.25
CA VAL A 30 -10.86 5.26 -1.40
C VAL A 30 -12.30 5.56 -1.79
N PHE A 31 -13.25 5.36 -0.90
CA PHE A 31 -14.70 5.55 -1.16
C PHE A 31 -15.19 4.77 -2.40
N GLY A 32 -14.72 3.54 -2.58
CA GLY A 32 -15.09 2.71 -3.73
C GLY A 32 -14.39 3.08 -5.04
N GLU A 33 -13.58 4.12 -5.06
CA GLU A 33 -12.74 4.50 -6.21
C GLU A 33 -11.35 3.89 -6.07
N GLY A 34 -10.68 3.65 -7.19
CA GLY A 34 -9.29 3.20 -7.22
C GLY A 34 -9.12 1.69 -7.35
N VAL A 35 -7.87 1.27 -7.29
CA VAL A 35 -7.45 -0.10 -7.51
C VAL A 35 -7.27 -0.83 -6.17
N ALA A 36 -7.85 -2.01 -6.05
CA ALA A 36 -7.72 -2.85 -4.86
C ALA A 36 -6.42 -3.65 -4.89
N TYR A 37 -5.28 -2.98 -4.80
CA TYR A 37 -3.97 -3.62 -4.69
C TYR A 37 -3.43 -3.52 -3.27
N GLY A 38 -3.23 -2.31 -2.74
CA GLY A 38 -2.90 -2.08 -1.33
C GLY A 38 -4.15 -2.08 -0.45
N PRO A 39 -4.00 -1.87 0.87
CA PRO A 39 -5.13 -1.79 1.79
C PRO A 39 -6.16 -0.72 1.40
N ASP A 40 -7.44 -1.04 1.57
CA ASP A 40 -8.52 -0.06 1.43
C ASP A 40 -8.39 1.02 2.50
N PHE A 41 -8.60 2.29 2.13
CA PHE A 41 -8.48 3.41 3.05
C PHE A 41 -9.71 3.62 3.94
N THR A 42 -10.77 2.84 3.75
CA THR A 42 -11.95 2.92 4.60
C THR A 42 -11.57 2.75 6.08
N GLY A 43 -11.83 3.78 6.88
CA GLY A 43 -11.53 3.76 8.30
C GLY A 43 -10.05 3.80 8.67
N VAL A 44 -9.16 4.18 7.74
CA VAL A 44 -7.71 4.21 8.01
C VAL A 44 -7.36 5.15 9.16
N GLY A 45 -8.04 6.28 9.28
CA GLY A 45 -7.84 7.23 10.38
C GLY A 45 -8.35 6.75 11.74
N LYS A 46 -9.13 5.65 11.76
CA LYS A 46 -9.53 4.97 12.98
C LYS A 46 -8.55 3.87 13.36
N ARG A 47 -7.99 3.18 12.36
CA ARG A 47 -7.03 2.09 12.57
C ARG A 47 -5.64 2.57 12.90
N LEU A 48 -5.21 3.68 12.30
CA LEU A 48 -3.86 4.21 12.42
C LEU A 48 -3.88 5.60 13.05
N LYS A 49 -2.90 5.85 13.89
CA LYS A 49 -2.64 7.18 14.41
C LYS A 49 -2.03 8.05 13.30
N ARG A 50 -2.10 9.35 13.47
CA ARG A 50 -1.58 10.31 12.52
C ARG A 50 -0.09 10.07 12.20
N GLU A 51 0.70 9.80 13.22
CA GLU A 51 2.13 9.48 13.09
C GLU A 51 2.35 8.20 12.27
N GLU A 52 1.51 7.21 12.43
CA GLU A 52 1.60 5.94 11.70
C GLU A 52 1.23 6.12 10.23
N ILE A 53 0.26 6.99 9.92
CA ILE A 53 -0.08 7.34 8.55
C ILE A 53 1.11 8.02 7.86
N ILE A 54 1.73 8.97 8.55
CA ILE A 54 2.91 9.69 8.05
C ILE A 54 4.06 8.72 7.79
N GLU A 55 4.36 7.86 8.76
CA GLU A 55 5.40 6.84 8.63
C GLU A 55 5.14 5.91 7.44
N SER A 56 3.90 5.49 7.25
CA SER A 56 3.52 4.58 6.16
C SER A 56 3.80 5.18 4.78
N ILE A 57 3.73 6.50 4.64
CA ILE A 57 4.01 7.19 3.38
C ILE A 57 5.50 7.48 3.23
N LEU A 58 6.16 7.95 4.29
CA LEU A 58 7.58 8.31 4.24
C LEU A 58 8.50 7.10 4.27
N GLU A 59 8.12 6.08 5.02
CA GLU A 59 8.92 4.88 5.25
C GLU A 59 8.06 3.63 5.07
N PRO A 60 7.61 3.32 3.84
CA PRO A 60 6.64 2.24 3.62
C PRO A 60 7.16 0.86 4.00
N ASN A 61 8.47 0.69 4.13
CA ASN A 61 9.07 -0.57 4.54
C ASN A 61 9.24 -0.71 6.06
N ALA A 62 9.00 0.35 6.84
CA ALA A 62 9.18 0.30 8.30
C ALA A 62 8.18 -0.61 8.99
N LYS A 63 6.91 -0.54 8.56
CA LYS A 63 5.84 -1.41 9.01
C LYS A 63 4.95 -1.78 7.83
N ILE A 64 4.93 -3.04 7.48
CA ILE A 64 4.11 -3.54 6.37
C ILE A 64 2.88 -4.21 6.97
N ALA A 65 1.69 -3.81 6.48
CA ALA A 65 0.43 -4.44 6.91
C ALA A 65 0.48 -5.95 6.66
N ALA A 66 -0.10 -6.72 7.56
CA ALA A 66 -0.13 -8.19 7.45
C ALA A 66 -0.73 -8.61 6.10
N GLY A 67 -0.03 -9.49 5.39
CA GLY A 67 -0.44 -9.99 4.08
C GLY A 67 -0.05 -9.12 2.89
N TYR A 68 0.63 -7.99 3.11
CA TYR A 68 1.02 -7.07 2.03
C TYR A 68 2.53 -7.04 1.74
N ALA A 69 3.31 -7.95 2.35
CA ALA A 69 4.73 -8.06 2.05
C ALA A 69 4.95 -8.57 0.61
N THR A 70 5.89 -7.96 -0.09
CA THR A 70 6.24 -8.36 -1.45
C THR A 70 6.78 -9.79 -1.48
N THR A 71 6.30 -10.59 -2.41
CA THR A 71 6.74 -11.97 -2.60
C THR A 71 7.22 -12.16 -4.04
N ASN A 72 8.39 -12.77 -4.19
CA ASN A 72 8.91 -13.22 -5.48
C ASN A 72 8.65 -14.71 -5.62
N LEU A 73 8.05 -15.10 -6.74
CA LEU A 73 7.81 -16.50 -7.09
C LEU A 73 8.61 -16.85 -8.34
N GLU A 74 9.14 -18.07 -8.36
CA GLU A 74 9.70 -18.68 -9.56
C GLU A 74 8.90 -19.95 -9.85
N THR A 75 8.36 -20.06 -11.06
CA THR A 75 7.62 -21.24 -11.48
C THR A 75 8.57 -22.34 -12.00
N ALA A 76 8.09 -23.58 -12.07
CA ALA A 76 8.83 -24.68 -12.65
C ALA A 76 9.18 -24.44 -14.12
N ALA A 77 8.40 -23.63 -14.83
CA ALA A 77 8.67 -23.23 -16.21
C ALA A 77 9.72 -22.11 -16.32
N GLY A 78 10.25 -21.59 -15.20
CA GLY A 78 11.27 -20.54 -15.16
C GLY A 78 10.73 -19.12 -15.19
N GLU A 79 9.41 -18.93 -15.07
CA GLU A 79 8.82 -17.60 -15.00
C GLU A 79 9.02 -17.00 -13.60
N ALA A 80 9.44 -15.74 -13.55
CA ALA A 80 9.59 -14.97 -12.31
C ALA A 80 8.42 -14.00 -12.19
N ILE A 81 7.70 -14.05 -11.05
CA ILE A 81 6.52 -13.23 -10.80
C ILE A 81 6.66 -12.55 -9.45
N THR A 82 6.34 -11.26 -9.39
CA THR A 82 6.39 -10.47 -8.16
C THR A 82 5.03 -9.89 -7.84
N GLY A 83 4.62 -10.03 -6.58
CA GLY A 83 3.35 -9.51 -6.08
C GLY A 83 3.24 -9.75 -4.59
N PHE A 84 2.04 -9.92 -4.08
CA PHE A 84 1.85 -10.44 -2.74
C PHE A 84 0.80 -11.55 -2.71
N ILE A 85 0.94 -12.46 -1.76
CA ILE A 85 0.04 -13.62 -1.63
C ILE A 85 -1.29 -13.14 -1.04
N ALA A 86 -2.35 -13.19 -1.85
CA ALA A 86 -3.71 -12.86 -1.41
C ALA A 86 -4.39 -14.04 -0.70
N GLY A 87 -3.97 -15.26 -1.02
CA GLY A 87 -4.47 -16.46 -0.36
C GLY A 87 -3.85 -17.71 -0.95
N GLU A 88 -3.93 -18.80 -0.20
CA GLU A 88 -3.49 -20.13 -0.65
C GLU A 88 -4.40 -21.16 -0.04
N THR A 89 -5.12 -21.90 -0.88
CA THR A 89 -6.12 -22.88 -0.45
C THR A 89 -6.18 -24.04 -1.42
N ALA A 90 -6.22 -25.26 -0.90
CA ALA A 90 -6.44 -26.48 -1.71
C ALA A 90 -5.44 -26.64 -2.87
N GLY A 91 -4.18 -26.26 -2.64
CA GLY A 91 -3.11 -26.37 -3.64
C GLY A 91 -3.12 -25.29 -4.71
N VAL A 92 -3.89 -24.20 -4.51
CA VAL A 92 -3.93 -23.03 -5.38
C VAL A 92 -3.49 -21.81 -4.61
N LEU A 93 -2.49 -21.10 -5.15
CA LEU A 93 -2.01 -19.82 -4.60
C LEU A 93 -2.54 -18.70 -5.48
N SER A 94 -3.15 -17.69 -4.83
CA SER A 94 -3.61 -16.47 -5.50
C SER A 94 -2.59 -15.37 -5.24
N LEU A 95 -1.92 -14.91 -6.30
CA LEU A 95 -0.95 -13.83 -6.23
C LEU A 95 -1.58 -12.55 -6.77
N LYS A 96 -1.54 -11.50 -5.97
CA LYS A 96 -2.01 -10.19 -6.40
C LYS A 96 -0.87 -9.40 -7.01
N LEU A 97 -1.10 -8.92 -8.23
CA LEU A 97 -0.12 -8.21 -9.03
C LEU A 97 -0.41 -6.71 -9.03
N PRO A 98 0.60 -5.85 -9.32
CA PRO A 98 0.37 -4.43 -9.56
C PRO A 98 -0.77 -4.20 -10.55
N GLY A 99 -1.63 -3.22 -10.26
CA GLY A 99 -2.84 -2.98 -11.03
C GLY A 99 -4.06 -3.73 -10.50
N GLY A 100 -3.90 -4.54 -9.44
CA GLY A 100 -5.00 -5.25 -8.78
C GLY A 100 -5.39 -6.57 -9.45
N LEU A 101 -4.64 -7.02 -10.45
CA LEU A 101 -4.89 -8.31 -11.10
C LEU A 101 -4.53 -9.44 -10.13
N VAL A 102 -5.32 -10.51 -10.19
CA VAL A 102 -5.04 -11.72 -9.41
C VAL A 102 -4.68 -12.84 -10.37
N ARG A 103 -3.54 -13.47 -10.13
CA ARG A 103 -3.12 -14.65 -10.87
C ARG A 103 -3.12 -15.86 -9.96
N GLU A 104 -3.83 -16.91 -10.39
CA GLU A 104 -3.85 -18.17 -9.68
C GLU A 104 -2.79 -19.12 -10.22
N LEU A 105 -2.05 -19.76 -9.32
CA LEU A 105 -1.00 -20.72 -9.63
C LEU A 105 -1.23 -21.98 -8.80
N LYS A 106 -0.98 -23.13 -9.39
CA LYS A 106 -0.93 -24.36 -8.59
C LYS A 106 0.32 -24.31 -7.72
N THR A 107 0.16 -24.60 -6.44
CA THR A 107 1.29 -24.63 -5.51
C THR A 107 2.38 -25.58 -6.00
N SER A 108 2.01 -26.70 -6.65
CA SER A 108 2.95 -27.66 -7.23
C SER A 108 3.79 -27.12 -8.38
N GLU A 109 3.38 -26.04 -9.02
CA GLU A 109 4.10 -25.38 -10.11
C GLU A 109 5.09 -24.32 -9.62
N ILE A 110 5.09 -24.02 -8.32
CA ILE A 110 5.97 -23.03 -7.73
C ILE A 110 7.27 -23.72 -7.28
N LYS A 111 8.36 -23.37 -7.94
CA LYS A 111 9.68 -23.92 -7.64
C LYS A 111 10.32 -23.22 -6.45
N ARG A 112 10.15 -21.90 -6.36
CA ARG A 112 10.73 -21.06 -5.30
C ARG A 112 9.79 -19.95 -4.94
N ARG A 113 9.73 -19.62 -3.63
CA ARG A 113 9.05 -18.41 -3.16
C ARG A 113 9.95 -17.73 -2.12
N GLU A 114 9.99 -16.41 -2.19
CA GLU A 114 10.72 -15.57 -1.25
C GLU A 114 9.87 -14.40 -0.84
N THR A 115 9.55 -14.30 0.44
CA THR A 115 8.85 -13.13 0.98
C THR A 115 9.88 -12.13 1.47
N LEU A 116 9.83 -10.93 0.91
CA LEU A 116 10.76 -9.85 1.23
C LEU A 116 10.19 -8.98 2.34
N ASN A 117 11.07 -8.38 3.14
CA ASN A 117 10.67 -7.37 4.11
C ASN A 117 10.54 -6.00 3.42
N GLN A 118 9.75 -5.96 2.36
CA GLN A 118 9.52 -4.78 1.52
C GLN A 118 8.04 -4.63 1.20
N SER A 119 7.59 -3.38 1.18
CA SER A 119 6.27 -3.02 0.71
C SER A 119 6.29 -2.78 -0.79
N SER A 120 5.17 -3.07 -1.47
CA SER A 120 4.97 -2.65 -2.86
C SER A 120 4.66 -1.16 -2.97
N MET A 121 4.35 -0.48 -1.87
CA MET A 121 4.21 0.97 -1.84
C MET A 121 5.59 1.60 -2.05
N PRO A 122 5.76 2.45 -3.09
CA PRO A 122 7.08 2.98 -3.40
C PRO A 122 7.57 3.98 -2.35
N GLU A 123 8.87 3.98 -2.13
CA GLU A 123 9.54 5.02 -1.36
C GLU A 123 9.55 6.32 -2.16
N GLY A 124 9.63 7.44 -1.47
CA GLY A 124 9.80 8.74 -2.11
C GLY A 124 8.51 9.37 -2.65
N LEU A 125 7.33 8.83 -2.32
CA LEU A 125 6.05 9.44 -2.74
C LEU A 125 5.92 10.89 -2.28
N ALA A 126 6.41 11.21 -1.07
CA ALA A 126 6.36 12.57 -0.54
C ALA A 126 7.17 13.58 -1.38
N ALA A 127 8.19 13.11 -2.12
CA ALA A 127 8.96 13.96 -3.01
C ALA A 127 8.18 14.38 -4.28
N THR A 128 7.06 13.72 -4.56
CA THR A 128 6.18 14.06 -5.70
C THR A 128 5.16 15.13 -5.37
N MET A 129 5.14 15.62 -4.14
CA MET A 129 4.19 16.61 -3.66
C MET A 129 4.88 17.69 -2.83
N SER A 130 4.26 18.86 -2.73
CA SER A 130 4.76 19.92 -1.86
C SER A 130 4.55 19.57 -0.38
N ALA A 131 5.23 20.27 0.51
CA ALA A 131 5.03 20.10 1.95
C ALA A 131 3.57 20.32 2.35
N GLN A 132 2.92 21.33 1.77
CA GLN A 132 1.51 21.60 2.05
C GLN A 132 0.61 20.49 1.53
N GLU A 133 0.85 20.01 0.31
CA GLU A 133 0.10 18.88 -0.25
C GLU A 133 0.22 17.64 0.63
N PHE A 134 1.41 17.38 1.18
CA PHE A 134 1.62 16.26 2.10
C PHE A 134 0.80 16.42 3.39
N LEU A 135 0.79 17.61 3.99
CA LEU A 135 -0.02 17.89 5.17
C LEU A 135 -1.53 17.74 4.87
N ASP A 136 -1.97 18.20 3.70
CA ASP A 136 -3.36 18.10 3.27
C ASP A 136 -3.77 16.62 3.10
N LEU A 137 -2.89 15.81 2.48
CA LEU A 137 -3.10 14.38 2.32
C LEU A 137 -3.22 13.67 3.67
N VAL A 138 -2.31 13.95 4.59
CA VAL A 138 -2.36 13.37 5.94
C VAL A 138 -3.64 13.77 6.67
N GLU A 139 -4.08 15.02 6.52
CA GLU A 139 -5.32 15.50 7.12
C GLU A 139 -6.53 14.73 6.59
N PHE A 140 -6.59 14.52 5.28
CA PHE A 140 -7.64 13.74 4.65
C PHE A 140 -7.65 12.29 5.17
N LEU A 141 -6.51 11.61 5.17
CA LEU A 141 -6.42 10.22 5.59
C LEU A 141 -6.77 10.05 7.08
N ALA A 142 -6.28 10.94 7.94
CA ALA A 142 -6.57 10.91 9.37
C ALA A 142 -8.06 11.14 9.67
N ALA A 143 -8.78 11.81 8.78
CA ALA A 143 -10.22 12.07 8.90
C ALA A 143 -11.09 10.89 8.43
N LEU A 144 -10.52 9.88 7.80
CA LEU A 144 -11.25 8.69 7.35
C LEU A 144 -11.47 7.73 8.53
N LYS A 145 -12.60 7.90 9.20
CA LYS A 145 -12.98 7.13 10.40
C LYS A 145 -13.93 5.97 10.09
#